data_174c2a49398e9f27bb757923c9c3aa93
#
_entry.id   174c2a49398e9f27bb757923c9c3aa93
#
_cell.length_a   1.000
_cell.length_b   1.000
_cell.length_c   1.000
_cell.angle_alpha   90.00
_cell.angle_beta   90.00
_cell.angle_gamma   90.00
#
_symmetry.space_group_name_H-M   'P 1'
#
loop_
_entity.id
_entity.type
_entity.pdbx_description
1 polymer ?
#
loop_
_entity_poly.entity_id
_entity_poly.type
_entity_poly.pdbx_seq_one_letter_code
_entity_poly.pdbx_strand_id
1 'polypeptide(L)'
;ILSQAKASLTSIDVVASAIIGFALGMVFSVGRSFYGSLGLMSFKDSWLWIRGFCYGCAAAIAIAAILVLWNWYQDGHKGIEVSPSRFSLWLTNLTAYKRVALFGITIFVLWIPAFLAFYPGNYSSDGPIQATYLLNDGVVDLHWPAAHTLLLVGLMQLGNLLFGSYNAGVSLFCLLQALALAFAMAYAANKIIEWGAPIWLVLLANGITVFNPGIQTYAVTTAKDSLFAVFFILTVTLLIEMLRTPEALASVPFATKWVLSVLGMCLMRKQGVYVAIIVMLIALPFLRQWRRRLTALISIAMVFILSAAFSGVVANTATTRADSAREMLSVPSQQIARTYMYDYDTLTNEQIQGIGAYYDLDALEAGRTTDKPWDPTPIGMFYDTETGSGYLAPISDPAKAALLDEAFNSDPLGYVRMYFSVMKGHMSDYVRAFLWGEIGYLYPTSSAVNRWTG
;
A
#
# COMPACT_ATOMS: atom_id res chain seq x y z
N ILE A 1 42.31 19.86 -2.56
CA ILE A 1 40.84 20.04 -2.29
C ILE A 1 40.22 18.77 -1.69
N LEU A 2 40.69 17.57 -2.04
CA LEU A 2 40.13 16.30 -1.53
C LEU A 2 40.56 15.96 -0.08
N SER A 3 41.53 16.65 0.48
CA SER A 3 42.11 16.30 1.80
C SER A 3 41.47 17.01 3.00
N GLN A 4 40.50 17.88 2.83
CA GLN A 4 39.92 18.68 3.92
C GLN A 4 38.44 18.41 4.22
N ALA A 5 37.72 17.64 3.42
CA ALA A 5 36.35 17.27 3.72
C ALA A 5 36.34 16.14 4.77
N LYS A 6 36.14 16.47 6.04
CA LYS A 6 35.85 15.49 7.09
C LYS A 6 34.42 15.00 6.90
N ALA A 7 34.23 14.04 6.02
CA ALA A 7 32.96 13.28 5.92
C ALA A 7 32.78 12.47 7.20
N SER A 8 32.21 13.08 8.23
CA SER A 8 31.95 12.40 9.50
C SER A 8 30.48 12.03 9.61
N LEU A 9 30.23 10.77 9.89
CA LEU A 9 28.91 10.31 10.32
C LEU A 9 28.66 10.79 11.74
N THR A 10 27.43 11.25 12.01
CA THR A 10 26.98 11.48 13.39
C THR A 10 26.67 10.13 14.07
N SER A 11 26.65 10.10 15.40
CA SER A 11 26.23 8.90 16.12
C SER A 11 24.81 8.45 15.74
N ILE A 12 23.96 9.41 15.40
CA ILE A 12 22.59 9.12 14.92
C ILE A 12 22.62 8.41 13.56
N ASP A 13 23.45 8.87 12.63
CA ASP A 13 23.60 8.25 11.30
C ASP A 13 24.08 6.80 11.41
N VAL A 14 25.04 6.54 12.29
CA VAL A 14 25.57 5.18 12.53
C VAL A 14 24.48 4.28 13.11
N VAL A 15 23.79 4.75 14.15
CA VAL A 15 22.72 3.98 14.78
C VAL A 15 21.56 3.75 13.81
N ALA A 16 21.14 4.76 13.07
CA ALA A 16 20.08 4.63 12.07
C ALA A 16 20.47 3.65 10.95
N SER A 17 21.71 3.75 10.44
CA SER A 17 22.21 2.81 9.43
C SER A 17 22.25 1.38 9.94
N ALA A 18 22.65 1.17 11.19
CA ALA A 18 22.67 -0.15 11.81
C ALA A 18 21.26 -0.73 11.97
N ILE A 19 20.31 0.05 12.50
CA ILE A 19 18.92 -0.40 12.72
C ILE A 19 18.24 -0.72 11.37
N ILE A 20 18.31 0.20 10.41
CA ILE A 20 17.69 0.02 9.09
C ILE A 20 18.36 -1.13 8.34
N GLY A 21 19.69 -1.18 8.34
CA GLY A 21 20.44 -2.24 7.68
C GLY A 21 20.10 -3.61 8.27
N PHE A 22 20.07 -3.72 9.60
CA PHE A 22 19.71 -4.97 10.26
C PHE A 22 18.27 -5.41 9.92
N ALA A 23 17.31 -4.49 9.97
CA ALA A 23 15.92 -4.77 9.60
C ALA A 23 15.82 -5.27 8.15
N LEU A 24 16.46 -4.59 7.19
CA LEU A 24 16.49 -4.99 5.78
C LEU A 24 17.15 -6.35 5.58
N GLY A 25 18.27 -6.62 6.24
CA GLY A 25 18.97 -7.88 6.14
C GLY A 25 18.16 -9.06 6.69
N MET A 26 17.45 -8.84 7.81
CA MET A 26 16.56 -9.84 8.38
C MET A 26 15.37 -10.10 7.48
N VAL A 27 14.69 -9.06 7.00
CA VAL A 27 13.57 -9.17 6.06
C VAL A 27 13.99 -9.97 4.82
N PHE A 28 15.12 -9.63 4.22
CA PHE A 28 15.62 -10.32 3.04
C PHE A 28 16.01 -11.78 3.32
N SER A 29 16.66 -12.07 4.45
CA SER A 29 17.02 -13.44 4.83
C SER A 29 15.77 -14.30 5.07
N VAL A 30 14.79 -13.76 5.79
CA VAL A 30 13.50 -14.43 6.04
C VAL A 30 12.79 -14.67 4.72
N GLY A 31 12.61 -13.66 3.88
CA GLY A 31 11.93 -13.78 2.60
C GLY A 31 12.60 -14.81 1.68
N ARG A 32 13.94 -14.77 1.54
CA ARG A 32 14.70 -15.72 0.74
C ARG A 32 14.56 -17.16 1.25
N SER A 33 14.67 -17.36 2.57
CA SER A 33 14.59 -18.70 3.16
C SER A 33 13.19 -19.24 3.06
N PHE A 34 12.19 -18.38 3.28
CA PHE A 34 10.78 -18.74 3.19
C PHE A 34 10.39 -19.12 1.75
N TYR A 35 10.80 -18.32 0.76
CA TYR A 35 10.58 -18.61 -0.65
C TYR A 35 11.28 -19.90 -1.08
N GLY A 36 12.56 -20.09 -0.70
CA GLY A 36 13.35 -21.27 -1.06
C GLY A 36 12.90 -22.57 -0.40
N SER A 37 12.24 -22.50 0.76
CA SER A 37 11.68 -23.67 1.46
C SER A 37 10.19 -23.88 1.16
N LEU A 38 9.64 -23.17 0.20
CA LEU A 38 8.20 -23.19 -0.13
C LEU A 38 7.31 -23.00 1.13
N GLY A 39 7.72 -22.07 2.01
CA GLY A 39 6.97 -21.73 3.22
C GLY A 39 7.15 -22.66 4.41
N LEU A 40 7.99 -23.67 4.29
CA LEU A 40 8.29 -24.62 5.36
C LEU A 40 9.52 -24.25 6.18
N MET A 41 9.98 -22.99 6.06
CA MET A 41 11.13 -22.47 6.78
C MET A 41 10.99 -22.68 8.29
N SER A 42 12.08 -23.13 8.94
CA SER A 42 12.17 -23.22 10.38
C SER A 42 12.84 -21.98 10.97
N PHE A 43 12.18 -21.35 11.94
CA PHE A 43 12.78 -20.24 12.72
C PHE A 43 13.88 -20.72 13.68
N LYS A 44 14.03 -22.05 13.87
CA LYS A 44 15.11 -22.66 14.64
C LYS A 44 16.40 -22.84 13.83
N ASP A 45 16.35 -22.61 12.50
CA ASP A 45 17.54 -22.69 11.66
C ASP A 45 18.51 -21.54 11.96
N SER A 46 19.65 -21.87 12.54
CA SER A 46 20.69 -20.88 12.87
C SER A 46 21.22 -20.15 11.64
N TRP A 47 21.24 -20.81 10.46
CA TRP A 47 21.68 -20.20 9.22
C TRP A 47 20.79 -19.05 8.75
N LEU A 48 19.49 -19.11 9.08
CA LEU A 48 18.57 -18.00 8.84
C LEU A 48 19.06 -16.71 9.50
N TRP A 49 19.42 -16.82 10.77
CA TRP A 49 19.83 -15.66 11.59
C TRP A 49 21.22 -15.18 11.24
N ILE A 50 22.17 -16.11 10.97
CA ILE A 50 23.51 -15.76 10.53
C ILE A 50 23.47 -15.01 9.20
N ARG A 51 22.72 -15.51 8.22
CA ARG A 51 22.53 -14.82 6.93
C ARG A 51 21.88 -13.48 7.10
N GLY A 52 20.84 -13.38 7.92
CA GLY A 52 20.17 -12.12 8.24
C GLY A 52 21.13 -11.09 8.84
N PHE A 53 21.97 -11.52 9.75
CA PHE A 53 23.00 -10.66 10.34
C PHE A 53 24.04 -10.21 9.28
N CYS A 54 24.54 -11.12 8.46
CA CYS A 54 25.49 -10.78 7.40
C CYS A 54 24.89 -9.79 6.37
N TYR A 55 23.66 -10.03 5.92
CA TYR A 55 22.97 -9.09 5.02
C TYR A 55 22.70 -7.76 5.71
N GLY A 56 22.37 -7.80 7.00
CA GLY A 56 22.17 -6.60 7.81
C GLY A 56 23.43 -5.75 7.91
N CYS A 57 24.57 -6.36 8.19
CA CYS A 57 25.86 -5.67 8.20
C CYS A 57 26.19 -5.08 6.83
N ALA A 58 26.01 -5.83 5.74
CA ALA A 58 26.25 -5.35 4.40
C ALA A 58 25.35 -4.14 4.04
N ALA A 59 24.07 -4.22 4.37
CA ALA A 59 23.11 -3.14 4.16
C ALA A 59 23.45 -1.91 5.02
N ALA A 60 23.83 -2.09 6.30
CA ALA A 60 24.23 -1.00 7.18
C ALA A 60 25.48 -0.28 6.65
N ILE A 61 26.49 -1.03 6.18
CA ILE A 61 27.69 -0.47 5.57
C ILE A 61 27.34 0.30 4.29
N ALA A 62 26.45 -0.25 3.45
CA ALA A 62 26.01 0.43 2.23
C ALA A 62 25.30 1.76 2.54
N ILE A 63 24.38 1.76 3.51
CA ILE A 63 23.66 2.97 3.96
C ILE A 63 24.66 3.99 4.52
N ALA A 64 25.57 3.55 5.40
CA ALA A 64 26.58 4.42 5.97
C ALA A 64 27.50 5.01 4.88
N ALA A 65 27.91 4.20 3.90
CA ALA A 65 28.72 4.68 2.76
C ALA A 65 27.95 5.72 1.92
N ILE A 66 26.67 5.52 1.67
CA ILE A 66 25.82 6.50 0.98
C ILE A 66 25.76 7.81 1.77
N LEU A 67 25.58 7.75 3.10
CA LEU A 67 25.54 8.93 3.96
C LEU A 67 26.91 9.65 3.99
N VAL A 68 28.02 8.90 4.05
CA VAL A 68 29.37 9.47 3.95
C VAL A 68 29.59 10.19 2.61
N LEU A 69 29.21 9.54 1.51
CA LEU A 69 29.30 10.13 0.16
C LEU A 69 28.42 11.37 0.04
N TRP A 70 27.24 11.33 0.62
CA TRP A 70 26.32 12.47 0.66
C TRP A 70 26.89 13.64 1.47
N ASN A 71 27.41 13.38 2.68
CA ASN A 71 28.03 14.40 3.52
C ASN A 71 29.30 14.97 2.85
N TRP A 72 30.11 14.10 2.26
CA TRP A 72 31.29 14.52 1.49
C TRP A 72 30.89 15.40 0.30
N TYR A 73 29.85 15.01 -0.44
CA TYR A 73 29.32 15.81 -1.54
C TYR A 73 28.85 17.18 -1.04
N GLN A 74 28.11 17.23 0.05
CA GLN A 74 27.63 18.49 0.64
C GLN A 74 28.80 19.35 1.15
N ASP A 75 29.76 18.78 1.86
CA ASP A 75 30.88 19.51 2.42
C ASP A 75 31.86 19.99 1.33
N GLY A 76 32.08 19.20 0.30
CA GLY A 76 32.90 19.58 -0.87
C GLY A 76 32.26 20.71 -1.69
N HIS A 77 31.00 20.95 -1.55
CA HIS A 77 30.26 22.04 -2.23
C HIS A 77 29.99 23.23 -1.31
N LYS A 78 30.30 23.14 0.00
CA LYS A 78 30.31 24.30 0.91
C LYS A 78 31.41 25.26 0.51
N GLY A 79 31.03 26.36 -0.12
CA GLY A 79 31.99 27.40 -0.56
C GLY A 79 32.40 27.33 -2.03
N ILE A 80 32.03 26.32 -2.78
CA ILE A 80 32.03 26.38 -4.23
C ILE A 80 30.64 26.96 -4.61
N GLU A 81 30.61 28.23 -4.99
CA GLU A 81 29.48 28.75 -5.74
C GLU A 81 29.39 28.01 -7.08
N VAL A 82 28.85 26.80 -7.06
CA VAL A 82 28.43 26.12 -8.29
C VAL A 82 27.39 27.03 -8.89
N SER A 83 27.79 27.82 -9.88
CA SER A 83 26.81 28.63 -10.63
C SER A 83 25.68 27.71 -11.06
N PRO A 84 24.46 27.94 -10.57
CA PRO A 84 23.35 27.05 -10.89
C PRO A 84 23.21 27.04 -12.41
N SER A 85 22.98 25.87 -13.00
CA SER A 85 22.79 25.76 -14.44
C SER A 85 21.69 26.72 -14.89
N ARG A 86 21.77 27.23 -16.12
CA ARG A 86 20.72 28.12 -16.68
C ARG A 86 19.32 27.52 -16.51
N PHE A 87 19.22 26.20 -16.66
CA PHE A 87 17.97 25.45 -16.45
C PHE A 87 17.52 25.49 -14.99
N SER A 88 18.44 25.25 -14.05
CA SER A 88 18.14 25.32 -12.61
C SER A 88 17.66 26.72 -12.20
N LEU A 89 18.34 27.78 -12.66
CA LEU A 89 17.92 29.16 -12.42
C LEU A 89 16.53 29.47 -13.03
N TRP A 90 16.31 29.00 -14.25
CA TRP A 90 15.02 29.18 -14.89
C TRP A 90 13.90 28.49 -14.11
N LEU A 91 14.12 27.23 -13.69
CA LEU A 91 13.15 26.45 -12.95
C LEU A 91 12.84 27.06 -11.57
N THR A 92 13.88 27.52 -10.84
CA THR A 92 13.69 28.17 -9.52
C THR A 92 12.99 29.51 -9.62
N ASN A 93 13.16 30.24 -10.72
CA ASN A 93 12.47 31.51 -10.96
C ASN A 93 11.01 31.37 -11.33
N LEU A 94 10.56 30.14 -11.70
CA LEU A 94 9.12 29.88 -11.89
C LEU A 94 8.41 29.95 -10.54
N THR A 95 7.20 30.48 -10.55
CA THR A 95 6.31 30.38 -9.39
C THR A 95 5.93 28.92 -9.10
N ALA A 96 5.62 28.60 -7.85
CA ALA A 96 5.29 27.22 -7.42
C ALA A 96 4.21 26.57 -8.33
N TYR A 97 3.13 27.31 -8.65
CA TYR A 97 2.06 26.79 -9.50
C TYR A 97 2.54 26.50 -10.94
N LYS A 98 3.46 27.32 -11.50
CA LYS A 98 4.03 27.08 -12.83
C LYS A 98 4.93 25.85 -12.84
N ARG A 99 5.72 25.62 -11.77
CA ARG A 99 6.52 24.41 -11.62
C ARG A 99 5.64 23.17 -11.53
N VAL A 100 4.60 23.21 -10.69
CA VAL A 100 3.63 22.10 -10.56
C VAL A 100 2.94 21.83 -11.90
N ALA A 101 2.48 22.88 -12.60
CA ALA A 101 1.87 22.72 -13.91
C ALA A 101 2.84 22.13 -14.93
N LEU A 102 4.08 22.61 -14.99
CA LEU A 102 5.11 22.09 -15.89
C LEU A 102 5.37 20.60 -15.64
N PHE A 103 5.65 20.22 -14.38
CA PHE A 103 5.92 18.82 -14.05
C PHE A 103 4.68 17.95 -14.29
N GLY A 104 3.50 18.39 -13.82
CA GLY A 104 2.26 17.61 -13.94
C GLY A 104 1.87 17.37 -15.40
N ILE A 105 1.92 18.39 -16.24
CA ILE A 105 1.65 18.25 -17.68
C ILE A 105 2.71 17.36 -18.34
N THR A 106 3.99 17.53 -18.01
CA THR A 106 5.05 16.70 -18.57
C THR A 106 4.86 15.22 -18.23
N ILE A 107 4.60 14.90 -16.96
CA ILE A 107 4.34 13.52 -16.51
C ILE A 107 3.12 12.96 -17.27
N PHE A 108 2.02 13.70 -17.27
CA PHE A 108 0.78 13.26 -17.92
C PHE A 108 0.98 12.99 -19.41
N VAL A 109 1.66 13.89 -20.14
CA VAL A 109 1.96 13.72 -21.56
C VAL A 109 2.84 12.50 -21.83
N LEU A 110 3.82 12.26 -20.97
CA LEU A 110 4.70 11.07 -21.06
C LEU A 110 3.96 9.76 -20.77
N TRP A 111 2.80 9.81 -20.11
CA TRP A 111 1.95 8.63 -19.87
C TRP A 111 0.90 8.38 -20.96
N ILE A 112 0.68 9.33 -21.89
CA ILE A 112 -0.26 9.15 -23.01
C ILE A 112 0.06 7.91 -23.85
N PRO A 113 1.32 7.57 -24.19
CA PRO A 113 1.61 6.34 -24.91
C PRO A 113 1.13 5.07 -24.19
N ALA A 114 1.29 5.01 -22.86
CA ALA A 114 0.77 3.90 -22.06
C ALA A 114 -0.77 3.87 -22.09
N PHE A 115 -1.42 5.03 -21.94
CA PHE A 115 -2.88 5.11 -22.07
C PHE A 115 -3.37 4.61 -23.43
N LEU A 116 -2.70 5.00 -24.52
CA LEU A 116 -3.08 4.56 -25.87
C LEU A 116 -2.88 3.05 -26.07
N ALA A 117 -1.85 2.49 -25.45
CA ALA A 117 -1.60 1.05 -25.49
C ALA A 117 -2.68 0.24 -24.73
N PHE A 118 -3.22 0.80 -23.66
CA PHE A 118 -4.27 0.18 -22.84
C PHE A 118 -5.68 0.73 -23.12
N TYR A 119 -5.88 1.48 -24.22
CA TYR A 119 -7.20 2.07 -24.52
C TYR A 119 -8.33 1.03 -24.48
N PRO A 120 -9.45 1.33 -23.81
CA PRO A 120 -9.92 2.57 -23.18
C PRO A 120 -9.41 2.80 -21.75
N GLY A 121 -8.57 1.95 -21.24
CA GLY A 121 -7.98 1.86 -19.94
C GLY A 121 -7.73 0.40 -19.59
N ASN A 122 -6.84 0.12 -18.64
CA ASN A 122 -6.60 -1.22 -18.14
C ASN A 122 -7.67 -1.60 -17.12
N TYR A 123 -8.47 -2.61 -17.40
CA TYR A 123 -9.46 -3.12 -16.46
C TYR A 123 -8.77 -3.97 -15.40
N SER A 124 -8.80 -3.53 -14.13
CA SER A 124 -8.50 -4.45 -13.02
C SER A 124 -9.72 -5.33 -12.75
N SER A 125 -9.51 -6.45 -12.06
CA SER A 125 -10.60 -7.38 -11.67
C SER A 125 -11.75 -6.68 -10.94
N ASP A 126 -11.44 -5.72 -10.08
CA ASP A 126 -12.41 -4.99 -9.25
C ASP A 126 -13.30 -4.04 -10.09
N GLY A 127 -12.72 -3.29 -11.03
CA GLY A 127 -13.43 -2.27 -11.78
C GLY A 127 -14.64 -2.80 -12.56
N PRO A 128 -14.49 -3.84 -13.38
CA PRO A 128 -15.60 -4.47 -14.09
C PRO A 128 -16.70 -4.99 -13.17
N ILE A 129 -16.34 -5.62 -12.05
CA ILE A 129 -17.29 -6.19 -11.10
C ILE A 129 -18.11 -5.08 -10.43
N GLN A 130 -17.45 -4.00 -9.97
CA GLN A 130 -18.13 -2.83 -9.43
C GLN A 130 -19.12 -2.21 -10.42
N ALA A 131 -18.68 -2.09 -11.69
CA ALA A 131 -19.52 -1.54 -12.74
C ALA A 131 -20.73 -2.44 -13.03
N THR A 132 -20.55 -3.76 -13.07
CA THR A 132 -21.61 -4.72 -13.32
C THR A 132 -22.68 -4.64 -12.24
N TYR A 133 -22.32 -4.66 -10.97
CA TYR A 133 -23.31 -4.56 -9.88
C TYR A 133 -24.12 -3.26 -9.93
N LEU A 134 -23.45 -2.13 -10.18
CA LEU A 134 -24.17 -0.85 -10.18
C LEU A 134 -24.96 -0.60 -11.45
N LEU A 135 -24.45 -0.99 -12.63
CA LEU A 135 -25.12 -0.76 -13.91
C LEU A 135 -26.26 -1.74 -14.18
N ASN A 136 -26.10 -3.02 -13.81
CA ASN A 136 -27.09 -4.07 -14.11
C ASN A 136 -28.09 -4.25 -12.96
N ASP A 137 -27.59 -4.26 -11.73
CA ASP A 137 -28.41 -4.61 -10.56
C ASP A 137 -28.85 -3.36 -9.78
N GLY A 138 -28.28 -2.18 -10.08
CA GLY A 138 -28.53 -0.93 -9.34
C GLY A 138 -28.00 -0.97 -7.90
N VAL A 139 -27.05 -1.86 -7.60
CA VAL A 139 -26.52 -2.12 -6.26
C VAL A 139 -25.11 -1.57 -6.11
N VAL A 140 -24.87 -0.79 -5.06
CA VAL A 140 -23.53 -0.41 -4.61
C VAL A 140 -23.04 -1.48 -3.64
N ASP A 141 -22.12 -2.32 -4.09
CA ASP A 141 -21.50 -3.31 -3.22
C ASP A 141 -20.43 -2.64 -2.35
N LEU A 142 -20.66 -2.67 -1.03
CA LEU A 142 -19.79 -2.04 -0.03
C LEU A 142 -18.51 -2.85 0.24
N HIS A 143 -18.31 -3.98 -0.45
CA HIS A 143 -16.99 -4.62 -0.51
C HIS A 143 -15.94 -3.64 -1.04
N TRP A 144 -16.29 -2.86 -2.04
CA TRP A 144 -15.43 -1.78 -2.58
C TRP A 144 -15.79 -0.42 -1.98
N PRO A 145 -14.84 0.54 -2.00
CA PRO A 145 -15.12 1.91 -1.60
C PRO A 145 -16.21 2.54 -2.48
N ALA A 146 -17.35 2.87 -1.88
CA ALA A 146 -18.48 3.43 -2.62
C ALA A 146 -18.14 4.69 -3.44
N ALA A 147 -17.24 5.55 -2.93
CA ALA A 147 -16.82 6.74 -3.66
C ALA A 147 -16.09 6.39 -4.97
N HIS A 148 -15.27 5.35 -4.98
CA HIS A 148 -14.61 4.88 -6.20
C HIS A 148 -15.64 4.30 -7.18
N THR A 149 -16.52 3.43 -6.71
CA THR A 149 -17.59 2.82 -7.54
C THR A 149 -18.47 3.89 -8.19
N LEU A 150 -18.94 4.85 -7.42
CA LEU A 150 -19.79 5.94 -7.92
C LEU A 150 -19.05 6.85 -8.92
N LEU A 151 -17.76 7.13 -8.68
CA LEU A 151 -16.94 7.92 -9.62
C LEU A 151 -16.72 7.16 -10.94
N LEU A 152 -16.30 5.90 -10.87
CA LEU A 152 -16.08 5.07 -12.06
C LEU A 152 -17.34 4.93 -12.89
N VAL A 153 -18.42 4.48 -12.27
CA VAL A 153 -19.69 4.23 -12.97
C VAL A 153 -20.36 5.53 -13.42
N GLY A 154 -20.26 6.60 -12.62
CA GLY A 154 -20.74 7.93 -13.01
C GLY A 154 -20.07 8.45 -14.27
N LEU A 155 -18.74 8.28 -14.38
CA LEU A 155 -18.01 8.64 -15.61
C LEU A 155 -18.32 7.69 -16.77
N MET A 156 -18.54 6.39 -16.52
CA MET A 156 -19.00 5.45 -17.54
C MET A 156 -20.36 5.87 -18.11
N GLN A 157 -21.32 6.22 -17.24
CA GLN A 157 -22.64 6.73 -17.65
C GLN A 157 -22.54 8.05 -18.42
N LEU A 158 -21.64 8.96 -17.97
CA LEU A 158 -21.39 10.21 -18.69
C LEU A 158 -20.81 9.96 -20.09
N GLY A 159 -19.86 9.02 -20.21
CA GLY A 159 -19.31 8.62 -21.51
C GLY A 159 -20.36 8.00 -22.43
N ASN A 160 -21.25 7.18 -21.88
CA ASN A 160 -22.36 6.62 -22.62
C ASN A 160 -23.37 7.70 -23.08
N LEU A 161 -23.67 8.66 -22.22
CA LEU A 161 -24.56 9.78 -22.52
C LEU A 161 -24.00 10.69 -23.63
N LEU A 162 -22.71 11.04 -23.55
CA LEU A 162 -22.09 11.99 -24.47
C LEU A 162 -21.64 11.37 -25.80
N PHE A 163 -21.20 10.12 -25.76
CA PHE A 163 -20.52 9.44 -26.88
C PHE A 163 -21.16 8.10 -27.28
N GLY A 164 -22.24 7.68 -26.60
CA GLY A 164 -22.88 6.39 -26.86
C GLY A 164 -22.01 5.17 -26.47
N SER A 165 -21.03 5.36 -25.57
CA SER A 165 -20.06 4.31 -25.24
C SER A 165 -19.59 4.36 -23.79
N TYR A 166 -19.76 3.26 -23.06
CA TYR A 166 -19.17 3.09 -21.71
C TYR A 166 -17.64 3.12 -21.75
N ASN A 167 -17.01 2.64 -22.84
CA ASN A 167 -15.57 2.70 -23.01
C ASN A 167 -15.05 4.14 -23.03
N ALA A 168 -15.79 5.08 -23.63
CA ALA A 168 -15.44 6.50 -23.56
C ALA A 168 -15.44 7.01 -22.11
N GLY A 169 -16.36 6.55 -21.29
CA GLY A 169 -16.41 6.87 -19.86
C GLY A 169 -15.24 6.27 -19.07
N VAL A 170 -14.86 5.04 -19.38
CA VAL A 170 -13.65 4.41 -18.81
C VAL A 170 -12.40 5.21 -19.19
N SER A 171 -12.28 5.61 -20.44
CA SER A 171 -11.18 6.46 -20.91
C SER A 171 -11.12 7.77 -20.14
N LEU A 172 -12.27 8.40 -19.93
CA LEU A 172 -12.37 9.64 -19.15
C LEU A 172 -11.91 9.43 -17.70
N PHE A 173 -12.36 8.33 -17.05
CA PHE A 173 -11.92 7.97 -15.72
C PHE A 173 -10.40 7.80 -15.63
N CYS A 174 -9.82 6.99 -16.53
CA CYS A 174 -8.38 6.71 -16.56
C CYS A 174 -7.55 7.96 -16.83
N LEU A 175 -7.99 8.83 -17.73
CA LEU A 175 -7.30 10.09 -18.03
C LEU A 175 -7.36 11.06 -16.84
N LEU A 176 -8.50 11.22 -16.18
CA LEU A 176 -8.64 12.06 -15.00
C LEU A 176 -7.80 11.53 -13.83
N GLN A 177 -7.79 10.22 -13.64
CA GLN A 177 -6.96 9.57 -12.62
C GLN A 177 -5.46 9.77 -12.89
N ALA A 178 -5.00 9.53 -14.12
CA ALA A 178 -3.62 9.73 -14.53
C ALA A 178 -3.20 11.20 -14.37
N LEU A 179 -4.06 12.14 -14.75
CA LEU A 179 -3.84 13.56 -14.55
C LEU A 179 -3.72 13.92 -13.08
N ALA A 180 -4.63 13.43 -12.22
CA ALA A 180 -4.60 13.67 -10.78
C ALA A 180 -3.31 13.11 -10.15
N LEU A 181 -2.89 11.91 -10.55
CA LEU A 181 -1.66 11.28 -10.06
C LEU A 181 -0.42 12.08 -10.50
N ALA A 182 -0.37 12.49 -11.78
CA ALA A 182 0.72 13.31 -12.31
C ALA A 182 0.85 14.64 -11.54
N PHE A 183 -0.27 15.31 -11.24
CA PHE A 183 -0.25 16.56 -10.47
C PHE A 183 0.06 16.37 -9.00
N ALA A 184 -0.34 15.26 -8.38
CA ALA A 184 0.05 14.93 -7.00
C ALA A 184 1.57 14.71 -6.90
N MET A 185 2.16 13.98 -7.85
CA MET A 185 3.61 13.78 -7.94
C MET A 185 4.34 15.10 -8.20
N ALA A 186 3.82 15.92 -9.11
CA ALA A 186 4.36 17.24 -9.40
C ALA A 186 4.33 18.18 -8.19
N TYR A 187 3.26 18.15 -7.40
CA TYR A 187 3.15 18.90 -6.16
C TYR A 187 4.20 18.45 -5.13
N ALA A 188 4.35 17.14 -4.94
CA ALA A 188 5.37 16.59 -4.06
C ALA A 188 6.79 16.97 -4.52
N ALA A 189 7.08 16.85 -5.82
CA ALA A 189 8.37 17.24 -6.40
C ALA A 189 8.67 18.73 -6.17
N ASN A 190 7.67 19.60 -6.38
CA ASN A 190 7.81 21.03 -6.12
C ASN A 190 8.11 21.31 -4.63
N LYS A 191 7.42 20.64 -3.70
CA LYS A 191 7.68 20.79 -2.27
C LYS A 191 9.08 20.33 -1.89
N ILE A 192 9.55 19.22 -2.44
CA ILE A 192 10.89 18.70 -2.20
C ILE A 192 11.96 19.70 -2.67
N ILE A 193 11.74 20.38 -3.81
CA ILE A 193 12.60 21.48 -4.27
C ILE A 193 12.55 22.66 -3.30
N GLU A 194 11.36 23.07 -2.85
CA GLU A 194 11.19 24.15 -1.87
C GLU A 194 11.86 23.83 -0.53
N TRP A 195 11.97 22.56 -0.17
CA TRP A 195 12.68 22.11 1.02
C TRP A 195 14.20 22.02 0.85
N GLY A 196 14.72 22.37 -0.32
CA GLY A 196 16.16 22.52 -0.59
C GLY A 196 16.82 21.30 -1.23
N ALA A 197 16.04 20.33 -1.72
CA ALA A 197 16.65 19.22 -2.45
C ALA A 197 17.24 19.66 -3.79
N PRO A 198 18.37 19.09 -4.20
CA PRO A 198 18.96 19.39 -5.50
C PRO A 198 18.01 19.04 -6.64
N ILE A 199 17.84 19.96 -7.58
CA ILE A 199 16.90 19.80 -8.70
C ILE A 199 17.20 18.53 -9.51
N TRP A 200 18.47 18.23 -9.75
CA TRP A 200 18.86 17.03 -10.50
C TRP A 200 18.36 15.74 -9.84
N LEU A 201 18.38 15.67 -8.49
CA LEU A 201 17.89 14.52 -7.75
C LEU A 201 16.38 14.38 -7.88
N VAL A 202 15.64 15.50 -7.80
CA VAL A 202 14.19 15.52 -7.99
C VAL A 202 13.82 15.10 -9.41
N LEU A 203 14.56 15.58 -10.41
CA LEU A 203 14.35 15.19 -11.82
C LEU A 203 14.66 13.72 -12.05
N LEU A 204 15.73 13.20 -11.45
CA LEU A 204 16.08 11.78 -11.54
C LEU A 204 15.00 10.91 -10.90
N ALA A 205 14.55 11.24 -9.69
CA ALA A 205 13.49 10.50 -9.00
C ALA A 205 12.18 10.52 -9.79
N ASN A 206 11.78 11.70 -10.30
CA ASN A 206 10.61 11.80 -11.18
C ASN A 206 10.80 11.01 -12.47
N GLY A 207 11.97 11.07 -13.10
CA GLY A 207 12.27 10.29 -14.31
C GLY A 207 12.12 8.79 -14.07
N ILE A 208 12.71 8.25 -13.01
CA ILE A 208 12.55 6.84 -12.64
C ILE A 208 11.08 6.50 -12.46
N THR A 209 10.31 7.33 -11.75
CA THR A 209 8.89 7.09 -11.47
C THR A 209 8.06 7.16 -12.75
N VAL A 210 8.30 8.17 -13.61
CA VAL A 210 7.53 8.38 -14.85
C VAL A 210 7.75 7.28 -15.87
N PHE A 211 8.99 6.78 -15.98
CA PHE A 211 9.34 5.73 -16.94
C PHE A 211 9.20 4.31 -16.38
N ASN A 212 8.75 4.15 -15.13
CA ASN A 212 8.45 2.82 -14.58
C ASN A 212 7.16 2.26 -15.22
N PRO A 213 7.22 1.12 -15.95
CA PRO A 213 6.06 0.56 -16.63
C PRO A 213 4.91 0.20 -15.67
N GLY A 214 5.24 -0.26 -14.46
CA GLY A 214 4.24 -0.58 -13.44
C GLY A 214 3.43 0.65 -13.03
N ILE A 215 4.10 1.79 -12.79
CA ILE A 215 3.41 3.05 -12.43
C ILE A 215 2.57 3.56 -13.60
N GLN A 216 3.07 3.47 -14.84
CA GLN A 216 2.32 3.84 -16.04
C GLN A 216 1.06 3.00 -16.19
N THR A 217 1.16 1.69 -16.01
CA THR A 217 0.01 0.77 -16.08
C THR A 217 -1.00 1.11 -14.99
N TYR A 218 -0.57 1.28 -13.74
CA TYR A 218 -1.46 1.64 -12.64
C TYR A 218 -2.13 3.01 -12.84
N ALA A 219 -1.43 3.99 -13.43
CA ALA A 219 -1.99 5.30 -13.71
C ALA A 219 -3.23 5.25 -14.62
N VAL A 220 -3.29 4.25 -15.51
CA VAL A 220 -4.39 4.06 -16.48
C VAL A 220 -5.25 2.82 -16.18
N THR A 221 -5.16 2.27 -14.97
CA THR A 221 -5.96 1.12 -14.52
C THR A 221 -7.19 1.57 -13.73
N THR A 222 -8.32 0.89 -13.88
CA THR A 222 -9.57 1.17 -13.15
C THR A 222 -9.51 0.73 -11.67
N ALA A 223 -8.35 0.74 -11.06
CA ALA A 223 -8.14 0.32 -9.68
C ALA A 223 -8.30 1.48 -8.69
N LYS A 224 -8.99 1.23 -7.58
CA LYS A 224 -9.11 2.17 -6.47
C LYS A 224 -7.77 2.63 -5.88
N ASP A 225 -6.75 1.78 -6.02
CA ASP A 225 -5.42 2.01 -5.46
C ASP A 225 -4.70 3.18 -6.10
N SER A 226 -4.94 3.47 -7.37
CA SER A 226 -4.33 4.60 -8.08
C SER A 226 -4.85 5.95 -7.56
N LEU A 227 -6.15 6.07 -7.33
CA LEU A 227 -6.74 7.26 -6.70
C LEU A 227 -6.36 7.37 -5.22
N PHE A 228 -6.28 6.25 -4.51
CA PHE A 228 -5.73 6.23 -3.15
C PHE A 228 -4.31 6.78 -3.14
N ALA A 229 -3.44 6.38 -4.07
CA ALA A 229 -2.06 6.86 -4.17
C ALA A 229 -2.00 8.38 -4.40
N VAL A 230 -2.90 8.97 -5.19
CA VAL A 230 -3.01 10.43 -5.35
C VAL A 230 -3.14 11.11 -3.99
N PHE A 231 -4.15 10.71 -3.22
CA PHE A 231 -4.44 11.33 -1.92
C PHE A 231 -3.39 10.99 -0.86
N PHE A 232 -2.81 9.80 -0.93
CA PHE A 232 -1.70 9.39 -0.06
C PHE A 232 -0.45 10.25 -0.26
N ILE A 233 -0.03 10.47 -1.51
CA ILE A 233 1.10 11.35 -1.85
C ILE A 233 0.85 12.76 -1.33
N LEU A 234 -0.35 13.31 -1.54
CA LEU A 234 -0.72 14.64 -1.05
C LEU A 234 -0.71 14.68 0.48
N THR A 235 -1.28 13.66 1.14
CA THR A 235 -1.33 13.57 2.61
C THR A 235 0.08 13.52 3.21
N VAL A 236 0.97 12.68 2.68
CA VAL A 236 2.36 12.58 3.17
C VAL A 236 3.12 13.89 2.92
N THR A 237 2.95 14.50 1.75
CA THR A 237 3.60 15.79 1.44
C THR A 237 3.14 16.88 2.39
N LEU A 238 1.84 16.98 2.66
CA LEU A 238 1.27 17.95 3.59
C LEU A 238 1.65 17.66 5.04
N LEU A 239 1.77 16.36 5.42
CA LEU A 239 2.30 15.97 6.73
C LEU A 239 3.72 16.50 6.94
N ILE A 240 4.61 16.28 5.97
CA ILE A 240 6.00 16.77 6.06
C ILE A 240 6.00 18.30 6.14
N GLU A 241 5.18 18.98 5.34
CA GLU A 241 5.03 20.44 5.40
C GLU A 241 4.56 20.91 6.77
N MET A 242 3.56 20.24 7.35
CA MET A 242 3.04 20.53 8.68
C MET A 242 4.11 20.31 9.78
N LEU A 243 4.94 19.27 9.65
CA LEU A 243 6.02 19.01 10.61
C LEU A 243 7.15 20.03 10.50
N ARG A 244 7.45 20.50 9.30
CA ARG A 244 8.48 21.53 9.04
C ARG A 244 8.00 22.94 9.40
N THR A 245 6.74 23.23 9.12
CA THR A 245 6.12 24.56 9.33
C THR A 245 4.78 24.38 10.03
N PRO A 246 4.79 24.12 11.36
CA PRO A 246 3.56 23.84 12.10
C PRO A 246 2.55 24.99 12.10
N GLU A 247 2.99 26.22 11.77
CA GLU A 247 2.16 27.41 11.59
C GLU A 247 1.18 27.27 10.42
N ALA A 248 1.53 26.45 9.42
CA ALA A 248 0.71 26.23 8.23
C ALA A 248 -0.71 25.74 8.58
N LEU A 249 -0.87 24.97 9.66
CA LEU A 249 -2.18 24.51 10.15
C LEU A 249 -3.16 25.64 10.50
N ALA A 250 -2.68 26.82 10.83
CA ALA A 250 -3.53 27.99 11.09
C ALA A 250 -4.08 28.62 9.79
N SER A 251 -3.52 28.27 8.65
CA SER A 251 -3.94 28.75 7.33
C SER A 251 -5.13 27.95 6.82
N VAL A 252 -6.23 28.60 6.53
CA VAL A 252 -7.43 27.94 5.95
C VAL A 252 -7.12 27.20 4.66
N PRO A 253 -6.35 27.74 3.69
CA PRO A 253 -6.00 27.00 2.48
C PRO A 253 -5.21 25.72 2.75
N PHE A 254 -4.29 25.71 3.73
CA PHE A 254 -3.55 24.52 4.10
C PHE A 254 -4.46 23.50 4.79
N ALA A 255 -5.24 23.93 5.78
CA ALA A 255 -6.17 23.05 6.50
C ALA A 255 -7.18 22.40 5.55
N THR A 256 -7.69 23.14 4.56
CA THR A 256 -8.60 22.61 3.53
C THR A 256 -7.90 21.54 2.68
N LYS A 257 -6.67 21.80 2.18
CA LYS A 257 -5.90 20.81 1.42
C LYS A 257 -5.65 19.56 2.24
N TRP A 258 -5.29 19.72 3.51
CA TRP A 258 -5.05 18.63 4.44
C TRP A 258 -6.31 17.76 4.61
N VAL A 259 -7.44 18.38 4.98
CA VAL A 259 -8.72 17.69 5.18
C VAL A 259 -9.16 16.97 3.91
N LEU A 260 -9.11 17.64 2.75
CA LEU A 260 -9.51 17.03 1.47
C LEU A 260 -8.60 15.88 1.07
N SER A 261 -7.28 15.98 1.30
CA SER A 261 -6.35 14.89 0.98
C SER A 261 -6.58 13.66 1.87
N VAL A 262 -6.72 13.87 3.17
CA VAL A 262 -6.99 12.76 4.11
C VAL A 262 -8.38 12.16 3.87
N LEU A 263 -9.38 12.98 3.62
CA LEU A 263 -10.74 12.52 3.29
C LEU A 263 -10.74 11.68 2.00
N GLY A 264 -10.11 12.20 0.94
CA GLY A 264 -9.98 11.48 -0.32
C GLY A 264 -9.30 10.12 -0.13
N MET A 265 -8.23 10.07 0.66
CA MET A 265 -7.54 8.83 1.02
C MET A 265 -8.48 7.84 1.72
N CYS A 266 -9.28 8.30 2.69
CA CYS A 266 -10.25 7.46 3.42
C CYS A 266 -11.40 6.98 2.51
N LEU A 267 -11.87 7.83 1.58
CA LEU A 267 -12.96 7.50 0.68
C LEU A 267 -12.56 6.56 -0.46
N MET A 268 -11.29 6.60 -0.89
CA MET A 268 -10.80 5.72 -1.97
C MET A 268 -10.37 4.35 -1.46
N ARG A 269 -10.08 4.19 -0.17
CA ARG A 269 -9.73 2.89 0.41
C ARG A 269 -10.09 2.84 1.89
N LYS A 270 -10.76 1.78 2.33
CA LYS A 270 -11.17 1.60 3.74
C LYS A 270 -9.99 1.67 4.71
N GLN A 271 -8.84 1.10 4.31
CA GLN A 271 -7.61 1.15 5.09
C GLN A 271 -7.04 2.58 5.24
N GLY A 272 -7.49 3.53 4.44
CA GLY A 272 -7.11 4.95 4.56
C GLY A 272 -7.38 5.53 5.95
N VAL A 273 -8.42 5.04 6.63
CA VAL A 273 -8.73 5.42 8.02
C VAL A 273 -7.59 5.06 8.98
N TYR A 274 -7.06 3.84 8.87
CA TYR A 274 -5.93 3.41 9.71
C TYR A 274 -4.66 4.21 9.41
N VAL A 275 -4.42 4.48 8.13
CA VAL A 275 -3.30 5.34 7.71
C VAL A 275 -3.45 6.75 8.28
N ALA A 276 -4.66 7.34 8.25
CA ALA A 276 -4.92 8.66 8.82
C ALA A 276 -4.66 8.70 10.33
N ILE A 277 -5.04 7.66 11.07
CA ILE A 277 -4.76 7.52 12.50
C ILE A 277 -3.24 7.45 12.74
N ILE A 278 -2.52 6.59 12.02
CA ILE A 278 -1.07 6.43 12.14
C ILE A 278 -0.35 7.74 11.83
N VAL A 279 -0.71 8.41 10.75
CA VAL A 279 -0.16 9.70 10.34
C VAL A 279 -0.37 10.74 11.44
N MET A 280 -1.55 10.76 12.06
CA MET A 280 -1.83 11.67 13.16
C MET A 280 -1.01 11.34 14.41
N LEU A 281 -0.91 10.06 14.79
CA LEU A 281 -0.10 9.62 15.94
C LEU A 281 1.38 10.01 15.75
N ILE A 282 1.89 9.94 14.53
CA ILE A 282 3.25 10.40 14.21
C ILE A 282 3.36 11.93 14.33
N ALA A 283 2.34 12.68 13.88
CA ALA A 283 2.38 14.15 13.86
C ALA A 283 2.29 14.77 15.26
N LEU A 284 1.42 14.24 16.13
CA LEU A 284 1.10 14.85 17.43
C LEU A 284 2.30 15.14 18.33
N PRO A 285 3.32 14.27 18.50
CA PRO A 285 4.49 14.56 19.32
C PRO A 285 5.29 15.77 18.84
N PHE A 286 5.32 16.02 17.53
CA PHE A 286 6.08 17.12 16.93
C PHE A 286 5.35 18.46 17.01
N LEU A 287 4.04 18.46 17.19
CA LEU A 287 3.23 19.66 17.37
C LEU A 287 3.33 20.15 18.84
N ARG A 288 4.35 20.96 19.14
CA ARG A 288 4.65 21.39 20.52
C ARG A 288 3.55 22.22 21.16
N GLN A 289 2.81 23.04 20.37
CA GLN A 289 1.75 23.90 20.89
C GLN A 289 0.42 23.14 20.97
N TRP A 290 -0.23 23.21 22.11
CA TRP A 290 -1.49 22.54 22.37
C TRP A 290 -2.60 22.95 21.37
N ARG A 291 -2.67 24.23 21.00
CA ARG A 291 -3.63 24.72 19.99
C ARG A 291 -3.47 24.02 18.66
N ARG A 292 -2.22 23.78 18.21
CA ARG A 292 -1.93 23.09 16.94
C ARG A 292 -2.30 21.60 17.02
N ARG A 293 -2.07 20.94 18.17
CA ARG A 293 -2.55 19.58 18.41
C ARG A 293 -4.07 19.52 18.32
N LEU A 294 -4.75 20.46 18.94
CA LEU A 294 -6.21 20.54 18.88
C LEU A 294 -6.72 20.75 17.45
N THR A 295 -6.13 21.66 16.68
CA THR A 295 -6.49 21.89 15.28
C THR A 295 -6.28 20.62 14.44
N ALA A 296 -5.17 19.90 14.63
CA ALA A 296 -4.91 18.66 13.95
C ALA A 296 -5.93 17.57 14.31
N LEU A 297 -6.26 17.41 15.59
CA LEU A 297 -7.29 16.47 16.06
C LEU A 297 -8.69 16.82 15.53
N ILE A 298 -9.05 18.11 15.52
CA ILE A 298 -10.33 18.57 14.96
C ILE A 298 -10.38 18.27 13.46
N SER A 299 -9.28 18.49 12.73
CA SER A 299 -9.25 18.21 11.29
C SER A 299 -9.45 16.73 10.98
N ILE A 300 -8.88 15.83 11.76
CA ILE A 300 -9.07 14.37 11.61
C ILE A 300 -10.48 13.96 12.04
N ALA A 301 -11.00 14.51 13.15
CA ALA A 301 -12.39 14.27 13.55
C ALA A 301 -13.38 14.71 12.45
N MET A 302 -13.12 15.87 11.82
CA MET A 302 -13.90 16.34 10.67
C MET A 302 -13.85 15.34 9.49
N VAL A 303 -12.68 14.78 9.18
CA VAL A 303 -12.53 13.76 8.13
C VAL A 303 -13.41 12.55 8.44
N PHE A 304 -13.38 12.05 9.68
CA PHE A 304 -14.20 10.91 10.07
C PHE A 304 -15.70 11.21 10.02
N ILE A 305 -16.12 12.41 10.47
CA ILE A 305 -17.50 12.85 10.37
C ILE A 305 -17.96 12.93 8.90
N LEU A 306 -17.14 13.53 8.03
CA LEU A 306 -17.46 13.64 6.60
C LEU A 306 -17.48 12.28 5.91
N SER A 307 -16.56 11.39 6.26
CA SER A 307 -16.53 10.01 5.75
C SER A 307 -17.77 9.22 6.20
N ALA A 308 -18.16 9.33 7.47
CA ALA A 308 -19.36 8.71 8.00
C ALA A 308 -20.64 9.30 7.37
N ALA A 309 -20.69 10.62 7.19
CA ALA A 309 -21.80 11.29 6.52
C ALA A 309 -21.95 10.81 5.06
N PHE A 310 -20.83 10.71 4.31
CA PHE A 310 -20.84 10.15 2.96
C PHE A 310 -21.39 8.71 2.95
N SER A 311 -20.89 7.85 3.84
CA SER A 311 -21.37 6.47 3.95
C SER A 311 -22.86 6.41 4.31
N GLY A 312 -23.31 7.29 5.22
CA GLY A 312 -24.72 7.40 5.57
C GLY A 312 -25.60 7.87 4.40
N VAL A 313 -25.13 8.83 3.61
CA VAL A 313 -25.85 9.26 2.38
C VAL A 313 -25.97 8.08 1.41
N VAL A 314 -24.87 7.38 1.13
CA VAL A 314 -24.89 6.22 0.23
C VAL A 314 -25.86 5.14 0.74
N ALA A 315 -25.80 4.80 2.01
CA ALA A 315 -26.68 3.79 2.61
C ALA A 315 -28.17 4.15 2.55
N ASN A 316 -28.51 5.46 2.60
CA ASN A 316 -29.89 5.91 2.56
C ASN A 316 -30.43 6.23 1.16
N THR A 317 -29.54 6.41 0.17
CA THR A 317 -29.95 6.84 -1.19
C THR A 317 -29.75 5.78 -2.26
N ALA A 318 -28.95 4.75 -1.98
CA ALA A 318 -28.66 3.68 -2.91
C ALA A 318 -29.03 2.31 -2.32
N THR A 319 -29.41 1.38 -3.17
CA THR A 319 -29.46 -0.03 -2.77
C THR A 319 -28.03 -0.50 -2.52
N THR A 320 -27.74 -0.94 -1.31
CA THR A 320 -26.39 -1.37 -0.93
C THR A 320 -26.35 -2.84 -0.59
N ARG A 321 -25.24 -3.49 -0.96
CA ARG A 321 -24.90 -4.83 -0.48
C ARG A 321 -23.83 -4.67 0.63
N ALA A 322 -24.10 -5.26 1.78
CA ALA A 322 -23.20 -5.18 2.92
C ALA A 322 -21.84 -5.84 2.61
N ASP A 323 -20.79 -5.28 3.19
CA ASP A 323 -19.46 -5.92 3.19
C ASP A 323 -19.47 -7.18 4.05
N SER A 324 -18.71 -8.20 3.61
CA SER A 324 -18.53 -9.42 4.38
C SER A 324 -17.41 -9.25 5.40
N ALA A 325 -17.53 -9.84 6.57
CA ALA A 325 -16.46 -9.92 7.56
C ALA A 325 -15.22 -10.65 7.03
N ARG A 326 -15.39 -11.48 6.01
CA ARG A 326 -14.33 -12.24 5.34
C ARG A 326 -13.16 -11.38 4.90
N GLU A 327 -13.43 -10.18 4.37
CA GLU A 327 -12.37 -9.28 3.92
C GLU A 327 -11.55 -8.71 5.07
N MET A 328 -12.20 -8.33 6.14
CA MET A 328 -11.54 -7.84 7.36
C MET A 328 -10.70 -8.93 8.01
N LEU A 329 -11.15 -10.18 7.95
CA LEU A 329 -10.53 -11.35 8.56
C LEU A 329 -9.65 -12.17 7.60
N SER A 330 -9.26 -11.61 6.46
CA SER A 330 -8.44 -12.29 5.44
C SER A 330 -7.17 -12.90 6.03
N VAL A 331 -6.37 -12.13 6.76
CA VAL A 331 -5.13 -12.63 7.40
C VAL A 331 -5.44 -13.64 8.51
N PRO A 332 -6.34 -13.37 9.47
CA PRO A 332 -6.75 -14.35 10.46
C PRO A 332 -7.25 -15.68 9.86
N SER A 333 -8.06 -15.62 8.79
CA SER A 333 -8.56 -16.83 8.13
C SER A 333 -7.44 -17.68 7.52
N GLN A 334 -6.47 -17.04 6.87
CA GLN A 334 -5.29 -17.74 6.35
C GLN A 334 -4.46 -18.38 7.47
N GLN A 335 -4.35 -17.73 8.62
CA GLN A 335 -3.62 -18.24 9.79
C GLN A 335 -4.30 -19.46 10.38
N ILE A 336 -5.62 -19.43 10.57
CA ILE A 336 -6.42 -20.57 11.03
C ILE A 336 -6.36 -21.73 10.02
N ALA A 337 -6.59 -21.43 8.73
CA ALA A 337 -6.54 -22.44 7.68
C ALA A 337 -5.18 -23.14 7.63
N ARG A 338 -4.08 -22.37 7.70
CA ARG A 338 -2.74 -22.94 7.71
C ARG A 338 -2.51 -23.85 8.91
N THR A 339 -2.87 -23.41 10.11
CA THR A 339 -2.73 -24.24 11.33
C THR A 339 -3.54 -25.53 11.21
N TYR A 340 -4.79 -25.43 10.76
CA TYR A 340 -5.65 -26.59 10.55
C TYR A 340 -5.07 -27.58 9.54
N MET A 341 -4.40 -27.10 8.50
CA MET A 341 -3.82 -27.95 7.45
C MET A 341 -2.52 -28.62 7.85
N TYR A 342 -1.61 -27.91 8.52
CA TYR A 342 -0.25 -28.36 8.73
C TYR A 342 0.00 -28.91 10.13
N ASP A 343 -0.73 -28.43 11.13
CA ASP A 343 -0.54 -28.77 12.55
C ASP A 343 -1.79 -29.40 13.18
N TYR A 344 -2.69 -29.98 12.36
CA TYR A 344 -3.97 -30.56 12.80
C TYR A 344 -3.81 -31.52 13.98
N ASP A 345 -2.83 -32.42 13.93
CA ASP A 345 -2.61 -33.46 14.95
C ASP A 345 -2.18 -32.88 16.31
N THR A 346 -1.79 -31.62 16.35
CA THR A 346 -1.41 -30.92 17.59
C THR A 346 -2.54 -30.01 18.13
N LEU A 347 -3.62 -29.83 17.36
CA LEU A 347 -4.81 -29.13 17.82
C LEU A 347 -5.57 -29.95 18.86
N THR A 348 -6.02 -29.31 19.92
CA THR A 348 -6.91 -29.94 20.88
C THR A 348 -8.34 -30.03 20.32
N ASN A 349 -9.13 -31.00 20.84
CA ASN A 349 -10.53 -31.12 20.46
C ASN A 349 -11.33 -29.82 20.70
N GLU A 350 -11.00 -29.09 21.75
CA GLU A 350 -11.60 -27.79 22.06
C GLU A 350 -11.27 -26.75 21.00
N GLN A 351 -10.03 -26.71 20.51
CA GLN A 351 -9.60 -25.82 19.45
C GLN A 351 -10.28 -26.17 18.12
N ILE A 352 -10.37 -27.47 17.77
CA ILE A 352 -11.07 -27.92 16.54
C ILE A 352 -12.56 -27.54 16.60
N GLN A 353 -13.23 -27.79 17.73
CA GLN A 353 -14.62 -27.36 17.93
C GLN A 353 -14.77 -25.84 17.86
N GLY A 354 -13.84 -25.10 18.44
CA GLY A 354 -13.80 -23.64 18.36
C GLY A 354 -13.63 -23.15 16.92
N ILE A 355 -12.75 -23.77 16.13
CA ILE A 355 -12.61 -23.45 14.70
C ILE A 355 -13.92 -23.75 13.96
N GLY A 356 -14.53 -24.93 14.16
CA GLY A 356 -15.78 -25.32 13.52
C GLY A 356 -16.99 -24.48 13.89
N ALA A 357 -16.92 -23.71 14.98
CA ALA A 357 -17.95 -22.72 15.30
C ALA A 357 -17.95 -21.52 14.35
N TYR A 358 -16.83 -21.21 13.68
CA TYR A 358 -16.67 -20.03 12.83
C TYR A 358 -16.25 -20.35 11.40
N TYR A 359 -15.80 -21.58 11.13
CA TYR A 359 -15.34 -22.00 9.81
C TYR A 359 -16.01 -23.29 9.37
N ASP A 360 -16.22 -23.42 8.09
CA ASP A 360 -16.62 -24.65 7.44
C ASP A 360 -15.45 -25.64 7.51
N LEU A 361 -15.60 -26.66 8.38
CA LEU A 361 -14.56 -27.67 8.58
C LEU A 361 -14.38 -28.56 7.36
N ASP A 362 -15.43 -28.82 6.57
CA ASP A 362 -15.33 -29.63 5.36
C ASP A 362 -14.46 -28.92 4.31
N ALA A 363 -14.59 -27.61 4.19
CA ALA A 363 -13.76 -26.81 3.32
C ALA A 363 -12.29 -26.80 3.80
N LEU A 364 -12.04 -26.73 5.11
CA LEU A 364 -10.70 -26.82 5.67
C LEU A 364 -10.10 -28.22 5.52
N GLU A 365 -10.91 -29.25 5.74
CA GLU A 365 -10.49 -30.67 5.61
C GLU A 365 -10.18 -31.02 4.16
N ALA A 366 -10.94 -30.54 3.20
CA ALA A 366 -10.64 -30.71 1.77
C ALA A 366 -9.25 -30.17 1.39
N GLY A 367 -8.80 -29.08 2.03
CA GLY A 367 -7.44 -28.58 1.87
C GLY A 367 -6.37 -29.45 2.51
N ARG A 368 -6.67 -30.15 3.61
CA ARG A 368 -5.74 -31.00 4.36
C ARG A 368 -5.51 -32.38 3.74
N THR A 369 -6.56 -32.97 3.19
CA THR A 369 -6.59 -34.38 2.77
C THR A 369 -6.19 -34.61 1.32
N THR A 370 -5.57 -33.64 0.65
CA THR A 370 -5.09 -33.85 -0.71
C THR A 370 -3.91 -34.82 -0.74
N ASP A 371 -3.94 -35.77 -1.66
CA ASP A 371 -2.88 -36.78 -1.87
C ASP A 371 -1.51 -36.18 -2.27
N LYS A 372 -1.48 -34.89 -2.50
CA LYS A 372 -0.28 -34.13 -2.84
C LYS A 372 0.13 -33.25 -1.67
N PRO A 373 1.23 -33.54 -0.97
CA PRO A 373 1.70 -32.75 0.17
C PRO A 373 1.93 -31.26 -0.14
N TRP A 374 1.90 -30.90 -1.41
CA TRP A 374 2.17 -29.56 -1.95
C TRP A 374 0.95 -28.89 -2.57
N ASP A 375 -0.19 -29.57 -2.57
CA ASP A 375 -1.43 -29.08 -3.11
C ASP A 375 -2.48 -28.92 -2.02
N PRO A 376 -2.37 -27.94 -1.16
CA PRO A 376 -3.43 -27.59 -0.22
C PRO A 376 -4.48 -26.71 -0.92
N THR A 377 -4.77 -26.96 -2.18
CA THR A 377 -5.97 -26.40 -2.81
C THR A 377 -7.19 -27.06 -2.16
N PRO A 378 -8.21 -26.27 -1.79
CA PRO A 378 -8.46 -24.91 -2.22
C PRO A 378 -7.87 -23.81 -1.33
N ILE A 379 -7.17 -24.09 -0.25
CA ILE A 379 -6.95 -23.13 0.84
C ILE A 379 -5.54 -22.52 0.88
N GLY A 380 -4.72 -22.58 -0.14
CA GLY A 380 -3.49 -21.82 -0.03
C GLY A 380 -2.35 -22.10 -0.97
N MET A 381 -2.50 -22.98 -1.93
CA MET A 381 -1.45 -23.23 -2.90
C MET A 381 -2.02 -23.36 -4.32
N PHE A 382 -1.34 -22.76 -5.30
CA PHE A 382 -1.49 -23.10 -6.69
C PHE A 382 -0.48 -24.17 -7.07
N TYR A 383 -0.97 -25.23 -7.70
CA TYR A 383 -0.14 -26.22 -8.35
C TYR A 383 -0.17 -25.98 -9.85
N ASP A 384 0.98 -25.73 -10.44
CA ASP A 384 1.10 -25.67 -11.88
C ASP A 384 1.21 -27.09 -12.43
N THR A 385 0.14 -27.54 -13.06
CA THR A 385 0.05 -28.89 -13.66
C THR A 385 0.98 -29.07 -14.85
N GLU A 386 1.41 -27.97 -15.50
CA GLU A 386 2.29 -28.04 -16.67
C GLU A 386 3.76 -28.21 -16.27
N THR A 387 4.19 -27.54 -15.20
CA THR A 387 5.58 -27.59 -14.75
C THR A 387 5.82 -28.59 -13.63
N GLY A 388 4.77 -29.15 -13.04
CA GLY A 388 4.86 -30.04 -11.88
C GLY A 388 5.36 -29.33 -10.61
N SER A 389 5.45 -28.01 -10.60
CA SER A 389 5.92 -27.22 -9.48
C SER A 389 4.75 -26.65 -8.68
N GLY A 390 4.77 -26.89 -7.37
CA GLY A 390 3.85 -26.28 -6.43
C GLY A 390 4.24 -24.83 -6.18
N TYR A 391 3.25 -23.94 -6.23
CA TYR A 391 3.40 -22.55 -5.86
C TYR A 391 2.60 -22.27 -4.61
N LEU A 392 3.27 -21.72 -3.63
CA LEU A 392 2.58 -21.11 -2.52
C LEU A 392 2.11 -19.72 -2.97
N ALA A 393 0.87 -19.63 -3.44
CA ALA A 393 0.23 -18.35 -3.57
C ALA A 393 -0.52 -18.05 -2.26
N PRO A 394 -0.55 -16.82 -1.78
CA PRO A 394 -1.43 -16.43 -0.70
C PRO A 394 -2.87 -16.39 -1.25
N ILE A 395 -3.49 -17.56 -1.36
CA ILE A 395 -4.89 -17.61 -1.72
C ILE A 395 -5.69 -17.27 -0.48
N SER A 396 -5.92 -15.98 -0.31
CA SER A 396 -6.80 -15.49 0.73
C SER A 396 -8.25 -15.90 0.48
N ASP A 397 -8.67 -16.02 -0.78
CA ASP A 397 -10.07 -16.18 -1.15
C ASP A 397 -10.69 -17.50 -0.68
N PRO A 398 -10.08 -18.67 -0.91
CA PRO A 398 -10.61 -19.91 -0.34
C PRO A 398 -10.64 -19.93 1.19
N ALA A 399 -9.58 -19.44 1.86
CA ALA A 399 -9.54 -19.34 3.31
C ALA A 399 -10.61 -18.40 3.87
N LYS A 400 -10.86 -17.26 3.20
CA LYS A 400 -11.97 -16.36 3.53
C LYS A 400 -13.33 -16.98 3.27
N ALA A 401 -13.47 -17.74 2.18
CA ALA A 401 -14.72 -18.40 1.83
C ALA A 401 -15.18 -19.42 2.88
N ALA A 402 -14.24 -20.08 3.56
CA ALA A 402 -14.54 -21.00 4.64
C ALA A 402 -15.08 -20.31 5.91
N LEU A 403 -14.91 -18.99 6.08
CA LEU A 403 -15.46 -18.25 7.22
C LEU A 403 -16.99 -18.16 7.14
N LEU A 404 -17.67 -18.48 8.23
CA LEU A 404 -19.12 -18.35 8.40
C LEU A 404 -19.44 -16.94 8.93
N ASP A 405 -19.81 -16.03 8.02
CA ASP A 405 -20.10 -14.62 8.35
C ASP A 405 -21.13 -14.46 9.47
N GLU A 406 -22.20 -15.26 9.45
CA GLU A 406 -23.27 -15.20 10.45
C GLU A 406 -22.75 -15.57 11.84
N ALA A 407 -21.91 -16.58 11.93
CA ALA A 407 -21.31 -17.02 13.19
C ALA A 407 -20.39 -15.93 13.77
N PHE A 408 -19.53 -15.34 12.92
CA PHE A 408 -18.68 -14.22 13.35
C PHE A 408 -19.51 -13.02 13.79
N ASN A 409 -20.52 -12.62 13.02
CA ASN A 409 -21.34 -11.46 13.34
C ASN A 409 -22.17 -11.64 14.62
N SER A 410 -22.54 -12.89 14.96
CA SER A 410 -23.28 -13.20 16.19
C SER A 410 -22.42 -13.16 17.45
N ASP A 411 -21.16 -13.59 17.37
CA ASP A 411 -20.22 -13.58 18.51
C ASP A 411 -18.77 -13.24 18.08
N PRO A 412 -18.49 -11.95 17.78
CA PRO A 412 -17.13 -11.53 17.41
C PRO A 412 -16.09 -11.72 18.53
N LEU A 413 -16.52 -11.63 19.80
CA LEU A 413 -15.62 -11.82 20.93
C LEU A 413 -15.26 -13.29 21.12
N GLY A 414 -16.18 -14.22 20.89
CA GLY A 414 -15.90 -15.64 20.85
C GLY A 414 -14.90 -15.99 19.75
N TYR A 415 -15.05 -15.41 18.56
CA TYR A 415 -14.08 -15.54 17.50
C TYR A 415 -12.66 -15.10 17.94
N VAL A 416 -12.54 -13.94 18.57
CA VAL A 416 -11.25 -13.44 19.08
C VAL A 416 -10.65 -14.40 20.10
N ARG A 417 -11.45 -14.95 21.00
CA ARG A 417 -11.00 -15.95 22.00
C ARG A 417 -10.50 -17.23 21.32
N MET A 418 -11.27 -17.76 20.37
CA MET A 418 -10.89 -18.92 19.58
C MET A 418 -9.58 -18.66 18.85
N TYR A 419 -9.48 -17.53 18.12
CA TYR A 419 -8.29 -17.15 17.37
C TYR A 419 -7.01 -17.14 18.22
N PHE A 420 -7.04 -16.51 19.41
CA PHE A 420 -5.89 -16.49 20.33
C PHE A 420 -5.65 -17.84 21.03
N SER A 421 -6.68 -18.65 21.25
CA SER A 421 -6.54 -20.01 21.77
C SER A 421 -5.76 -20.90 20.78
N VAL A 422 -6.09 -20.83 19.51
CA VAL A 422 -5.37 -21.58 18.46
C VAL A 422 -3.94 -21.04 18.31
N MET A 423 -3.77 -19.70 18.27
CA MET A 423 -2.45 -19.06 18.14
C MET A 423 -1.47 -19.50 19.23
N LYS A 424 -1.93 -19.73 20.46
CA LYS A 424 -1.08 -20.03 21.64
C LYS A 424 -0.25 -21.30 21.51
N GLY A 425 -0.47 -22.17 20.61
CA GLY A 425 0.39 -23.35 20.37
C GLY A 425 1.06 -23.31 19.00
N HIS A 426 0.55 -22.47 18.12
CA HIS A 426 0.80 -22.52 16.68
C HIS A 426 1.29 -21.19 16.12
N MET A 427 2.01 -20.40 16.91
CA MET A 427 2.53 -19.09 16.50
C MET A 427 3.37 -19.15 15.22
N SER A 428 4.09 -20.28 14.99
CA SER A 428 4.91 -20.45 13.79
C SER A 428 4.06 -20.44 12.51
N ASP A 429 2.86 -21.04 12.55
CA ASP A 429 1.98 -21.09 11.38
C ASP A 429 1.30 -19.76 11.14
N TYR A 430 0.96 -19.05 12.21
CA TYR A 430 0.45 -17.68 12.12
C TYR A 430 1.46 -16.74 11.46
N VAL A 431 2.74 -16.84 11.87
CA VAL A 431 3.80 -16.02 11.26
C VAL A 431 4.04 -16.45 9.80
N ARG A 432 4.05 -17.75 9.51
CA ARG A 432 4.24 -18.25 8.15
C ARG A 432 3.09 -17.84 7.21
N ALA A 433 1.84 -17.92 7.67
CA ALA A 433 0.70 -17.44 6.88
C ALA A 433 0.81 -15.94 6.56
N PHE A 434 1.19 -15.12 7.54
CA PHE A 434 1.43 -13.70 7.33
C PHE A 434 2.57 -13.46 6.33
N LEU A 435 3.70 -14.15 6.49
CA LEU A 435 4.85 -14.01 5.59
C LEU A 435 4.52 -14.41 4.15
N TRP A 436 3.58 -15.33 3.95
CA TRP A 436 3.10 -15.66 2.61
C TRP A 436 2.36 -14.51 1.96
N GLY A 437 1.47 -13.86 2.68
CA GLY A 437 0.78 -12.68 2.19
C GLY A 437 1.74 -11.56 1.78
N GLU A 438 2.89 -11.48 2.42
CA GLU A 438 3.86 -10.41 2.26
C GLU A 438 5.11 -10.82 1.45
N ILE A 439 5.15 -12.04 0.89
CA ILE A 439 6.38 -12.59 0.28
C ILE A 439 6.91 -11.72 -0.87
N GLY A 440 6.05 -11.11 -1.64
CA GLY A 440 6.43 -10.21 -2.73
C GLY A 440 7.21 -8.98 -2.26
N TYR A 441 6.94 -8.49 -1.04
CA TYR A 441 7.65 -7.38 -0.41
C TYR A 441 8.94 -7.84 0.29
N LEU A 442 8.93 -9.05 0.85
CA LEU A 442 10.07 -9.61 1.58
C LEU A 442 11.18 -10.10 0.65
N TYR A 443 10.80 -10.68 -0.47
CA TYR A 443 11.72 -11.23 -1.46
C TYR A 443 11.19 -10.97 -2.87
N PRO A 444 11.42 -9.76 -3.42
CA PRO A 444 10.91 -9.36 -4.73
C PRO A 444 11.68 -10.08 -5.83
N THR A 445 11.22 -11.27 -6.22
CA THR A 445 11.71 -12.00 -7.39
C THR A 445 10.71 -11.86 -8.52
N SER A 446 11.18 -12.01 -9.77
CA SER A 446 10.30 -11.98 -10.94
C SER A 446 9.14 -12.98 -10.86
N SER A 447 9.40 -14.16 -10.31
CA SER A 447 8.38 -15.22 -10.14
C SER A 447 7.39 -14.93 -9.01
N ALA A 448 7.79 -14.23 -7.94
CA ALA A 448 6.88 -13.86 -6.86
C ALA A 448 6.04 -12.63 -7.24
N VAL A 449 6.62 -11.67 -7.98
CA VAL A 449 5.93 -10.44 -8.42
C VAL A 449 4.99 -10.69 -9.59
N ASN A 450 5.40 -11.50 -10.58
CA ASN A 450 4.62 -11.71 -11.81
C ASN A 450 3.29 -12.46 -11.60
N ARG A 451 3.03 -13.02 -10.43
CA ARG A 451 1.78 -13.74 -10.13
C ARG A 451 0.73 -12.92 -9.44
N TRP A 452 1.09 -11.74 -8.94
CA TRP A 452 0.15 -10.77 -8.40
C TRP A 452 -0.42 -9.82 -9.47
N THR A 453 0.16 -9.82 -10.66
CA THR A 453 -0.19 -8.91 -11.77
C THR A 453 -0.82 -9.64 -12.96
N GLY A 454 -1.03 -10.94 -12.86
CA GLY A 454 -1.64 -11.76 -13.92
C GLY A 454 -3.15 -11.73 -13.93
#